data_39601c5769439f4649be3422c98c5af0
#
_entry.id   39601c5769439f4649be3422c98c5af0
#
_cell.length_a   1.000
_cell.length_b   1.000
_cell.length_c   1.000
_cell.angle_alpha   90.00
_cell.angle_beta   90.00
_cell.angle_gamma   90.00
#
_symmetry.space_group_name_H-M   'P 1'
#
loop_
_entity.id
_entity.type
_entity.pdbx_description
1 polymer ?
#
loop_
_entity_poly.entity_id
_entity_poly.type
_entity_poly.pdbx_seq_one_letter_code
_entity_poly.pdbx_strand_id
1 'polypeptide(L)'
;FKALGADKVYLAAAPELVSIFSRIAGVDGVILRNQANTVAHDYWIPGFSAGWVAGHTFDDFPNKAYLTARPESVQVWSNLIKSEKIKVGIRWAGNPKFEHQQFRRFPTEFITNLTQYPELEIYSFQRDHNTIQLPEGIHDLQYLLLSWEDTAAAIMNLDLVITSCTSIAHLAAALGKPTWVLVPCLPYHTWTSGAPTSDTSPYYESVKLFRQRKYGSWNDPWQRLYSALEKEYDLQHIDLPNADKENKKLNLGCGVNKFKGYLNVDRNSILKPDQVVDLNTTPWPWQDNEFTHIVAKDILEHLGDTEEEFINVIKEMYRISENGAIWEVQVPHWNCDIAKDDPGHKRSITIGTMHLFNQQRQMERLRAKESDSLYAMEHDIDIEVCDVQFKYTEHWQQRIRQGQVTQEELTYAINHFNNVALSTIMLIQVHKPGRFGKKEFIDEIEKQNDGI
;
A
#
# COMPACT_ATOMS: atom_id res chain seq x y z
N PHE A 1 -0.65 13.02 -33.35
CA PHE A 1 -1.09 14.38 -33.75
C PHE A 1 -0.34 14.91 -34.97
N LYS A 2 0.99 14.68 -35.07
CA LYS A 2 1.76 15.03 -36.27
C LYS A 2 1.15 14.36 -37.54
N ALA A 3 0.85 13.08 -37.47
CA ALA A 3 0.20 12.35 -38.59
C ALA A 3 -1.22 12.84 -38.88
N LEU A 4 -1.88 13.50 -37.91
CA LEU A 4 -3.20 14.13 -38.10
C LEU A 4 -3.10 15.58 -38.57
N GLY A 5 -1.91 16.08 -38.94
CA GLY A 5 -1.69 17.38 -39.50
C GLY A 5 -1.32 18.50 -38.53
N ALA A 6 -0.99 18.17 -37.28
CA ALA A 6 -0.50 19.19 -36.36
C ALA A 6 0.92 19.66 -36.75
N ASP A 7 1.08 20.97 -36.96
CA ASP A 7 2.38 21.60 -37.28
C ASP A 7 3.33 21.48 -36.07
N LYS A 8 2.86 21.84 -34.87
CA LYS A 8 3.63 21.74 -33.63
C LYS A 8 2.84 21.02 -32.55
N VAL A 9 3.55 20.21 -31.76
CA VAL A 9 3.01 19.49 -30.60
C VAL A 9 3.87 19.80 -29.39
N TYR A 10 3.28 20.46 -28.41
CA TYR A 10 3.90 20.74 -27.12
C TYR A 10 3.32 19.84 -26.03
N LEU A 11 4.17 19.37 -25.12
CA LEU A 11 3.78 18.57 -23.98
C LEU A 11 3.96 19.38 -22.69
N ALA A 12 2.87 19.61 -21.96
CA ALA A 12 2.93 20.23 -20.63
C ALA A 12 3.22 19.20 -19.56
N ALA A 13 4.33 19.33 -18.85
CA ALA A 13 4.81 18.34 -17.87
C ALA A 13 5.21 18.98 -16.54
N ALA A 14 5.34 18.13 -15.51
CA ALA A 14 5.98 18.50 -14.25
C ALA A 14 7.49 18.71 -14.46
N PRO A 15 8.14 19.60 -13.67
CA PRO A 15 9.55 19.96 -13.88
C PRO A 15 10.49 18.76 -13.97
N GLU A 16 10.28 17.76 -13.11
CA GLU A 16 11.10 16.55 -13.01
C GLU A 16 10.99 15.63 -14.23
N LEU A 17 9.96 15.79 -15.09
CA LEU A 17 9.73 14.98 -16.28
C LEU A 17 10.18 15.67 -17.58
N VAL A 18 10.48 16.98 -17.54
CA VAL A 18 10.81 17.77 -18.74
C VAL A 18 11.97 17.12 -19.51
N SER A 19 13.01 16.74 -18.82
CA SER A 19 14.21 16.18 -19.45
C SER A 19 13.92 14.87 -20.19
N ILE A 20 13.21 13.95 -19.58
CA ILE A 20 12.93 12.65 -20.20
C ILE A 20 11.89 12.76 -21.33
N PHE A 21 10.92 13.66 -21.21
CA PHE A 21 9.87 13.86 -22.21
C PHE A 21 10.34 14.65 -23.43
N SER A 22 11.41 15.46 -23.30
CA SER A 22 11.98 16.19 -24.42
C SER A 22 12.55 15.30 -25.53
N ARG A 23 12.71 14.01 -25.27
CA ARG A 23 13.20 13.02 -26.25
C ARG A 23 12.07 12.20 -26.90
N ILE A 24 10.81 12.48 -26.57
CA ILE A 24 9.69 11.79 -27.20
C ILE A 24 9.59 12.22 -28.66
N ALA A 25 9.61 11.26 -29.57
CA ALA A 25 9.47 11.52 -30.99
C ALA A 25 8.13 12.20 -31.31
N GLY A 26 8.17 13.25 -32.14
CA GLY A 26 6.98 14.02 -32.53
C GLY A 26 6.57 15.11 -31.52
N VAL A 27 7.28 15.29 -30.42
CA VAL A 27 7.13 16.43 -29.52
C VAL A 27 8.11 17.53 -29.91
N ASP A 28 7.61 18.73 -30.23
CA ASP A 28 8.43 19.88 -30.64
C ASP A 28 8.97 20.64 -29.44
N GLY A 29 8.37 20.46 -28.25
CA GLY A 29 8.86 21.04 -27.02
C GLY A 29 8.10 20.58 -25.80
N VAL A 30 8.75 20.58 -24.66
CA VAL A 30 8.15 20.30 -23.36
C VAL A 30 8.15 21.58 -22.55
N ILE A 31 6.98 21.95 -22.03
CA ILE A 31 6.77 23.17 -21.26
C ILE A 31 6.36 22.80 -19.83
N LEU A 32 6.63 23.68 -18.89
CA LEU A 32 6.15 23.46 -17.52
C LEU A 32 4.63 23.57 -17.45
N ARG A 33 3.99 22.71 -16.70
CA ARG A 33 2.52 22.69 -16.58
C ARG A 33 1.93 24.03 -16.16
N ASN A 34 2.59 24.76 -15.26
CA ASN A 34 2.17 26.09 -14.82
C ASN A 34 2.39 27.18 -15.87
N GLN A 35 3.14 26.91 -16.95
CA GLN A 35 3.40 27.82 -18.06
C GLN A 35 2.55 27.44 -19.32
N ALA A 36 1.74 26.42 -19.25
CA ALA A 36 0.98 25.95 -20.42
C ALA A 36 0.12 27.06 -21.06
N ASN A 37 -0.48 27.91 -20.24
CA ASN A 37 -1.31 29.03 -20.70
C ASN A 37 -0.51 30.18 -21.37
N THR A 38 0.81 30.17 -21.29
CA THR A 38 1.67 31.22 -21.90
C THR A 38 2.08 30.87 -23.33
N VAL A 39 1.87 29.64 -23.77
CA VAL A 39 2.19 29.17 -25.11
C VAL A 39 0.99 29.35 -26.01
N ALA A 40 1.15 30.10 -27.10
CA ALA A 40 0.09 30.25 -28.11
C ALA A 40 -0.22 28.87 -28.73
N HIS A 41 -1.46 28.49 -28.76
CA HIS A 41 -1.93 27.21 -29.29
C HIS A 41 -3.37 27.33 -29.85
N ASP A 42 -3.68 26.53 -30.84
CA ASP A 42 -5.03 26.46 -31.38
C ASP A 42 -5.93 25.51 -30.59
N TYR A 43 -5.35 24.42 -30.11
CA TYR A 43 -6.03 23.37 -29.34
C TYR A 43 -5.17 22.90 -28.17
N TRP A 44 -5.83 22.48 -27.10
CA TRP A 44 -5.21 21.74 -26.01
C TRP A 44 -6.06 20.52 -25.65
N ILE A 45 -5.42 19.49 -25.11
CA ILE A 45 -6.10 18.26 -24.74
C ILE A 45 -5.46 17.65 -23.48
N PRO A 46 -6.26 17.15 -22.53
CA PRO A 46 -5.72 16.34 -21.45
C PRO A 46 -5.04 15.09 -22.00
N GLY A 47 -3.85 14.74 -21.45
CA GLY A 47 -3.07 13.60 -21.93
C GLY A 47 -3.86 12.28 -21.98
N PHE A 48 -4.72 12.03 -20.99
CA PHE A 48 -5.58 10.83 -20.95
C PHE A 48 -6.64 10.80 -22.05
N SER A 49 -7.02 11.93 -22.61
CA SER A 49 -8.00 12.02 -23.71
C SER A 49 -7.34 11.98 -25.09
N ALA A 50 -6.01 12.08 -25.15
CA ALA A 50 -5.28 12.24 -26.41
C ALA A 50 -5.48 11.06 -27.37
N GLY A 51 -5.43 9.82 -26.88
CA GLY A 51 -5.65 8.63 -27.71
C GLY A 51 -7.07 8.58 -28.28
N TRP A 52 -8.08 8.87 -27.47
CA TRP A 52 -9.47 8.89 -27.90
C TRP A 52 -9.74 9.97 -28.97
N VAL A 53 -9.20 11.17 -28.76
CA VAL A 53 -9.35 12.28 -29.75
C VAL A 53 -8.60 11.96 -31.04
N ALA A 54 -7.48 11.22 -30.96
CA ALA A 54 -6.77 10.73 -32.14
C ALA A 54 -7.48 9.57 -32.87
N GLY A 55 -8.62 9.10 -32.33
CA GLY A 55 -9.41 8.02 -32.93
C GLY A 55 -8.90 6.62 -32.59
N HIS A 56 -7.98 6.49 -31.61
CA HIS A 56 -7.47 5.18 -31.19
C HIS A 56 -8.43 4.44 -30.28
N THR A 57 -8.47 3.13 -30.46
CA THR A 57 -9.10 2.15 -29.57
C THR A 57 -8.02 1.37 -28.81
N PHE A 58 -8.39 0.49 -27.89
CA PHE A 58 -7.41 -0.36 -27.19
C PHE A 58 -6.72 -1.37 -28.10
N ASP A 59 -7.33 -1.71 -29.25
CA ASP A 59 -6.80 -2.71 -30.18
C ASP A 59 -5.72 -2.14 -31.12
N ASP A 60 -5.71 -0.82 -31.32
CA ASP A 60 -4.79 -0.12 -32.22
C ASP A 60 -3.88 0.89 -31.50
N PHE A 61 -3.81 0.82 -30.17
CA PHE A 61 -2.94 1.69 -29.37
C PHE A 61 -1.48 1.44 -29.70
N PRO A 62 -0.66 2.48 -29.92
CA PRO A 62 0.76 2.32 -30.16
C PRO A 62 1.44 1.89 -28.84
N ASN A 63 1.60 0.59 -28.65
CA ASN A 63 2.07 -0.03 -27.39
C ASN A 63 3.58 -0.23 -27.30
N LYS A 64 4.34 0.32 -28.25
CA LYS A 64 5.80 0.23 -28.29
C LYS A 64 6.48 1.23 -27.37
N ALA A 65 7.77 0.98 -27.11
CA ALA A 65 8.60 1.92 -26.37
C ALA A 65 8.62 3.30 -27.04
N TYR A 66 8.48 4.35 -26.22
CA TYR A 66 8.46 5.74 -26.70
C TYR A 66 9.34 6.68 -25.85
N LEU A 67 9.91 6.21 -24.75
CA LEU A 67 10.91 6.92 -23.96
C LEU A 67 12.31 6.36 -24.23
N THR A 68 13.30 7.22 -24.06
CA THR A 68 14.73 6.85 -24.13
C THR A 68 15.47 7.46 -22.95
N ALA A 69 16.38 6.70 -22.36
CA ALA A 69 17.35 7.21 -21.40
C ALA A 69 18.53 7.85 -22.12
N ARG A 70 19.25 8.74 -21.46
CA ARG A 70 20.48 9.33 -21.99
C ARG A 70 21.60 8.28 -22.05
N PRO A 71 22.24 8.08 -23.21
CA PRO A 71 23.28 7.05 -23.35
C PRO A 71 24.44 7.21 -22.35
N GLU A 72 24.86 8.44 -22.09
CA GLU A 72 25.91 8.75 -21.12
C GLU A 72 25.51 8.35 -19.69
N SER A 73 24.27 8.59 -19.30
CA SER A 73 23.74 8.16 -17.98
C SER A 73 23.64 6.64 -17.91
N VAL A 74 23.19 5.97 -18.97
CA VAL A 74 23.13 4.51 -19.04
C VAL A 74 24.53 3.92 -18.85
N GLN A 75 25.54 4.51 -19.46
CA GLN A 75 26.94 4.06 -19.32
C GLN A 75 27.46 4.24 -17.88
N VAL A 76 27.11 5.33 -17.18
CA VAL A 76 27.46 5.51 -15.78
C VAL A 76 26.81 4.43 -14.91
N TRP A 77 25.53 4.18 -15.11
CA TRP A 77 24.78 3.19 -14.35
C TRP A 77 25.21 1.74 -14.64
N SER A 78 25.78 1.45 -15.82
CA SER A 78 26.33 0.12 -16.13
C SER A 78 27.51 -0.26 -15.23
N ASN A 79 28.20 0.69 -14.64
CA ASN A 79 29.25 0.45 -13.66
C ASN A 79 28.71 0.19 -12.24
N LEU A 80 27.50 0.69 -11.94
CA LEU A 80 26.83 0.52 -10.65
C LEU A 80 25.97 -0.74 -10.62
N ILE A 81 25.30 -1.04 -11.73
CA ILE A 81 24.46 -2.24 -11.91
C ILE A 81 25.26 -3.25 -12.75
N LYS A 82 26.32 -3.80 -12.15
CA LYS A 82 27.23 -4.73 -12.83
C LYS A 82 27.10 -6.12 -12.23
N SER A 83 26.54 -7.05 -12.98
CA SER A 83 26.43 -8.47 -12.62
C SER A 83 26.34 -9.33 -13.87
N GLU A 84 26.86 -10.55 -13.79
CA GLU A 84 26.66 -11.61 -14.80
C GLU A 84 25.33 -12.35 -14.59
N LYS A 85 24.67 -12.11 -13.44
CA LYS A 85 23.35 -12.65 -13.11
C LYS A 85 22.26 -11.87 -13.81
N ILE A 86 21.03 -12.39 -13.75
CA ILE A 86 19.84 -11.72 -14.22
C ILE A 86 19.53 -10.57 -13.25
N LYS A 87 19.57 -9.35 -13.75
CA LYS A 87 19.40 -8.13 -12.97
C LYS A 87 17.92 -7.75 -12.90
N VAL A 88 17.35 -7.87 -11.71
CA VAL A 88 15.93 -7.61 -11.43
C VAL A 88 15.77 -6.35 -10.62
N GLY A 89 15.08 -5.37 -11.17
CA GLY A 89 14.65 -4.18 -10.42
C GLY A 89 13.32 -4.43 -9.71
N ILE A 90 13.22 -4.06 -8.42
CA ILE A 90 12.00 -4.30 -7.63
C ILE A 90 11.47 -3.03 -6.99
N ARG A 91 10.12 -2.83 -7.03
CA ARG A 91 9.43 -1.80 -6.27
C ARG A 91 8.08 -2.30 -5.76
N TRP A 92 7.88 -2.32 -4.44
CA TRP A 92 6.71 -2.93 -3.79
C TRP A 92 5.65 -1.94 -3.31
N ALA A 93 5.99 -0.64 -3.23
CA ALA A 93 5.06 0.39 -2.77
C ALA A 93 5.21 1.68 -3.57
N GLY A 94 4.15 2.45 -3.66
CA GLY A 94 4.12 3.79 -4.27
C GLY A 94 4.14 4.90 -3.21
N ASN A 95 3.69 6.10 -3.61
CA ASN A 95 3.54 7.23 -2.72
C ASN A 95 2.52 6.92 -1.61
N PRO A 96 2.88 6.99 -0.31
CA PRO A 96 1.98 6.69 0.79
C PRO A 96 0.76 7.63 0.87
N LYS A 97 0.87 8.84 0.32
CA LYS A 97 -0.23 9.81 0.25
C LYS A 97 -1.19 9.58 -0.93
N PHE A 98 -0.94 8.57 -1.77
CA PHE A 98 -1.81 8.27 -2.90
C PHE A 98 -3.00 7.44 -2.43
N GLU A 99 -4.19 7.80 -2.93
CA GLU A 99 -5.43 7.07 -2.67
C GLU A 99 -5.27 5.57 -2.98
N HIS A 100 -5.76 4.72 -2.07
CA HIS A 100 -5.68 3.26 -2.17
C HIS A 100 -4.25 2.67 -2.21
N GLN A 101 -3.24 3.40 -1.73
CA GLN A 101 -1.84 2.91 -1.69
C GLN A 101 -1.73 1.58 -0.93
N GLN A 102 -2.44 1.41 0.18
CA GLN A 102 -2.46 0.21 0.99
C GLN A 102 -2.85 -1.04 0.20
N PHE A 103 -3.69 -0.92 -0.84
CA PHE A 103 -4.12 -2.05 -1.67
C PHE A 103 -3.13 -2.41 -2.77
N ARG A 104 -2.20 -1.50 -3.13
CA ARG A 104 -1.18 -1.70 -4.17
C ARG A 104 0.14 -2.21 -3.63
N ARG A 105 0.41 -1.99 -2.35
CA ARG A 105 1.60 -2.48 -1.67
C ARG A 105 1.49 -4.00 -1.51
N PHE A 106 2.54 -4.71 -1.86
CA PHE A 106 2.66 -6.12 -1.52
C PHE A 106 3.72 -6.32 -0.45
N PRO A 107 3.59 -7.39 0.36
CA PRO A 107 4.51 -7.70 1.44
C PRO A 107 5.94 -7.99 0.96
N THR A 108 6.93 -7.63 1.78
CA THR A 108 8.35 -7.78 1.44
C THR A 108 8.87 -9.21 1.50
N GLU A 109 8.16 -10.11 2.20
CA GLU A 109 8.49 -11.56 2.24
C GLU A 109 8.51 -12.19 0.85
N PHE A 110 7.67 -11.73 -0.08
CA PHE A 110 7.71 -12.19 -1.46
C PHE A 110 9.01 -11.78 -2.17
N ILE A 111 9.59 -10.63 -1.80
CA ILE A 111 10.88 -10.18 -2.32
C ILE A 111 11.99 -11.03 -1.72
N THR A 112 11.91 -11.36 -0.44
CA THR A 112 12.87 -12.26 0.22
C THR A 112 12.92 -13.62 -0.47
N ASN A 113 11.79 -14.13 -0.96
CA ASN A 113 11.77 -15.37 -1.73
C ASN A 113 12.55 -15.24 -3.06
N LEU A 114 12.57 -14.08 -3.71
CA LEU A 114 13.39 -13.86 -4.90
C LEU A 114 14.89 -13.97 -4.63
N THR A 115 15.36 -13.63 -3.42
CA THR A 115 16.80 -13.75 -3.09
C THR A 115 17.27 -15.20 -2.96
N GLN A 116 16.36 -16.16 -2.95
CA GLN A 116 16.68 -17.59 -2.91
C GLN A 116 17.13 -18.12 -4.28
N TYR A 117 16.83 -17.41 -5.38
CA TYR A 117 17.33 -17.76 -6.71
C TYR A 117 18.77 -17.27 -6.90
N PRO A 118 19.78 -18.14 -6.94
CA PRO A 118 21.18 -17.75 -7.01
C PRO A 118 21.55 -17.05 -8.33
N GLU A 119 20.73 -17.24 -9.36
CA GLU A 119 20.91 -16.63 -10.69
C GLU A 119 20.44 -15.18 -10.76
N LEU A 120 19.71 -14.70 -9.73
CA LEU A 120 19.19 -13.33 -9.68
C LEU A 120 20.13 -12.40 -8.93
N GLU A 121 20.17 -11.15 -9.39
CA GLU A 121 20.75 -10.01 -8.68
C GLU A 121 19.66 -8.94 -8.55
N ILE A 122 19.28 -8.59 -7.32
CA ILE A 122 18.07 -7.80 -7.05
C ILE A 122 18.45 -6.39 -6.65
N TYR A 123 17.84 -5.40 -7.30
CA TYR A 123 18.05 -3.97 -7.09
C TYR A 123 16.74 -3.30 -6.65
N SER A 124 16.74 -2.65 -5.49
CA SER A 124 15.60 -1.93 -4.95
C SER A 124 15.45 -0.55 -5.58
N PHE A 125 14.30 -0.29 -6.19
CA PHE A 125 13.85 1.02 -6.67
C PHE A 125 12.86 1.69 -5.71
N GLN A 126 12.74 1.19 -4.48
CA GLN A 126 11.91 1.81 -3.45
C GLN A 126 12.62 3.04 -2.91
N ARG A 127 11.93 4.19 -2.85
CA ARG A 127 12.51 5.48 -2.41
C ARG A 127 12.02 5.96 -1.06
N ASP A 128 10.91 5.42 -0.57
CA ASP A 128 10.19 5.98 0.58
C ASP A 128 10.21 4.99 1.77
N HIS A 129 11.36 4.36 2.02
CA HIS A 129 11.45 3.30 3.02
C HIS A 129 12.39 3.62 4.19
N ASN A 130 12.37 4.83 4.67
CA ASN A 130 13.18 5.23 5.83
C ASN A 130 13.02 4.33 7.08
N THR A 131 12.16 3.32 7.00
CA THR A 131 11.77 2.46 8.11
C THR A 131 11.74 0.97 7.77
N ILE A 132 12.02 0.54 6.53
CA ILE A 132 11.99 -0.88 6.16
C ILE A 132 13.42 -1.32 5.93
N GLN A 133 13.91 -2.20 6.80
CA GLN A 133 15.16 -2.91 6.55
C GLN A 133 14.97 -3.79 5.32
N LEU A 134 15.80 -3.59 4.28
CA LEU A 134 15.78 -4.45 3.11
C LEU A 134 16.19 -5.86 3.49
N PRO A 135 15.57 -6.89 2.90
CA PRO A 135 16.07 -8.23 3.01
C PRO A 135 17.54 -8.33 2.57
N GLU A 136 18.30 -9.22 3.20
CA GLU A 136 19.69 -9.47 2.83
C GLU A 136 19.78 -9.92 1.35
N GLY A 137 20.81 -9.48 0.65
CA GLY A 137 21.03 -9.81 -0.77
C GLY A 137 20.33 -8.86 -1.75
N ILE A 138 19.75 -7.76 -1.29
CA ILE A 138 19.13 -6.74 -2.16
C ILE A 138 19.98 -5.46 -2.17
N HIS A 139 20.37 -5.01 -3.35
CA HIS A 139 21.10 -3.76 -3.53
C HIS A 139 20.15 -2.57 -3.42
N ASP A 140 20.40 -1.66 -2.49
CA ASP A 140 19.61 -0.44 -2.30
C ASP A 140 20.07 0.69 -3.22
N LEU A 141 19.21 1.10 -4.13
CA LEU A 141 19.47 2.23 -5.03
C LEU A 141 18.84 3.54 -4.55
N GLN A 142 18.14 3.57 -3.42
CA GLN A 142 17.34 4.72 -2.94
C GLN A 142 18.09 6.04 -3.03
N TYR A 143 19.31 6.08 -2.52
CA TYR A 143 20.10 7.31 -2.43
C TYR A 143 20.81 7.69 -3.75
N LEU A 144 20.80 6.83 -4.74
CA LEU A 144 21.39 7.05 -6.06
C LEU A 144 20.36 7.49 -7.10
N LEU A 145 19.07 7.20 -6.90
CA LEU A 145 17.97 7.56 -7.79
C LEU A 145 17.52 9.01 -7.55
N LEU A 146 18.33 9.98 -7.89
CA LEU A 146 18.10 11.41 -7.59
C LEU A 146 17.09 12.06 -8.55
N SER A 147 16.97 11.53 -9.76
CA SER A 147 16.10 12.05 -10.82
C SER A 147 15.42 10.93 -11.61
N TRP A 148 14.45 11.33 -12.44
CA TRP A 148 13.86 10.40 -13.42
C TRP A 148 14.84 9.95 -14.50
N GLU A 149 15.86 10.77 -14.81
CA GLU A 149 16.96 10.37 -15.71
C GLU A 149 17.82 9.27 -15.09
N ASP A 150 18.19 9.40 -13.81
CA ASP A 150 18.90 8.33 -13.09
C ASP A 150 18.08 7.06 -13.04
N THR A 151 16.79 7.19 -12.74
CA THR A 151 15.87 6.07 -12.68
C THR A 151 15.74 5.38 -14.05
N ALA A 152 15.61 6.14 -15.13
CA ALA A 152 15.54 5.60 -16.49
C ALA A 152 16.86 4.91 -16.89
N ALA A 153 17.99 5.53 -16.57
CA ALA A 153 19.30 4.97 -16.85
C ALA A 153 19.59 3.68 -16.06
N ALA A 154 19.19 3.63 -14.78
CA ALA A 154 19.27 2.43 -13.96
C ALA A 154 18.41 1.30 -14.56
N ILE A 155 17.15 1.58 -14.92
CA ILE A 155 16.23 0.63 -15.54
C ILE A 155 16.82 0.05 -16.84
N MET A 156 17.48 0.87 -17.64
CA MET A 156 18.10 0.39 -18.90
C MET A 156 19.19 -0.67 -18.70
N ASN A 157 19.77 -0.75 -17.51
CA ASN A 157 20.78 -1.76 -17.15
C ASN A 157 20.20 -3.02 -16.51
N LEU A 158 18.89 -3.13 -16.37
CA LEU A 158 18.21 -4.30 -15.84
C LEU A 158 17.76 -5.25 -16.96
N ASP A 159 17.52 -6.49 -16.61
CA ASP A 159 16.93 -7.50 -17.49
C ASP A 159 15.41 -7.60 -17.29
N LEU A 160 14.93 -7.33 -16.07
CA LEU A 160 13.52 -7.38 -15.70
C LEU A 160 13.20 -6.31 -14.63
N VAL A 161 12.01 -5.76 -14.69
CA VAL A 161 11.44 -4.92 -13.60
C VAL A 161 10.19 -5.60 -13.07
N ILE A 162 10.17 -5.89 -11.75
CA ILE A 162 9.00 -6.40 -11.03
C ILE A 162 8.50 -5.29 -10.11
N THR A 163 7.24 -4.88 -10.26
CA THR A 163 6.74 -3.72 -9.51
C THR A 163 5.25 -3.78 -9.23
N SER A 164 4.82 -3.11 -8.17
CA SER A 164 3.40 -2.77 -7.99
C SER A 164 2.96 -1.70 -9.02
N CYS A 165 1.67 -1.37 -9.08
CA CYS A 165 1.09 -0.35 -9.96
C CYS A 165 1.62 1.07 -9.66
N THR A 166 2.88 1.34 -9.98
CA THR A 166 3.55 2.62 -9.68
C THR A 166 4.08 3.29 -10.94
N SER A 167 4.61 4.50 -10.80
CA SER A 167 5.28 5.23 -11.89
C SER A 167 6.48 4.45 -12.48
N ILE A 168 7.12 3.57 -11.71
CA ILE A 168 8.22 2.72 -12.22
C ILE A 168 7.70 1.74 -13.26
N ALA A 169 6.49 1.17 -13.09
CA ALA A 169 5.88 0.31 -14.08
C ALA A 169 5.72 1.01 -15.44
N HIS A 170 5.24 2.25 -15.41
CA HIS A 170 5.05 3.06 -16.62
C HIS A 170 6.39 3.46 -17.24
N LEU A 171 7.37 3.86 -16.44
CA LEU A 171 8.68 4.26 -16.94
C LEU A 171 9.40 3.09 -17.60
N ALA A 172 9.49 1.95 -16.92
CA ALA A 172 10.16 0.76 -17.42
C ALA A 172 9.53 0.26 -18.73
N ALA A 173 8.20 0.19 -18.76
CA ALA A 173 7.44 -0.22 -19.93
C ALA A 173 7.60 0.76 -21.10
N ALA A 174 7.55 2.08 -20.83
CA ALA A 174 7.75 3.10 -21.86
C ALA A 174 9.19 3.12 -22.41
N LEU A 175 10.17 2.64 -21.66
CA LEU A 175 11.55 2.40 -22.11
C LEU A 175 11.70 1.07 -22.86
N GLY A 176 10.64 0.25 -22.93
CA GLY A 176 10.66 -1.05 -23.61
C GLY A 176 11.30 -2.18 -22.82
N LYS A 177 11.49 -2.01 -21.50
CA LYS A 177 12.05 -3.07 -20.64
C LYS A 177 10.97 -4.08 -20.27
N PRO A 178 11.30 -5.39 -20.20
CA PRO A 178 10.42 -6.39 -19.63
C PRO A 178 9.94 -5.93 -18.25
N THR A 179 8.63 -5.80 -18.07
CA THR A 179 8.05 -5.22 -16.88
C THR A 179 6.90 -6.08 -16.39
N TRP A 180 7.04 -6.66 -15.21
CA TRP A 180 6.04 -7.49 -14.58
C TRP A 180 5.35 -6.71 -13.48
N VAL A 181 4.05 -6.52 -13.63
CA VAL A 181 3.26 -5.66 -12.75
C VAL A 181 2.31 -6.49 -11.90
N LEU A 182 2.48 -6.40 -10.59
CA LEU A 182 1.56 -6.95 -9.61
C LEU A 182 0.38 -5.99 -9.44
N VAL A 183 -0.80 -6.45 -9.85
CA VAL A 183 -2.00 -5.63 -9.99
C VAL A 183 -3.03 -6.01 -8.91
N PRO A 184 -3.44 -5.08 -8.03
CA PRO A 184 -4.44 -5.35 -6.99
C PRO A 184 -5.84 -5.59 -7.57
N CYS A 185 -6.76 -6.11 -6.75
CA CYS A 185 -8.18 -6.27 -7.13
C CYS A 185 -8.86 -4.95 -7.50
N LEU A 186 -8.39 -3.84 -6.90
CA LEU A 186 -8.85 -2.48 -7.21
C LEU A 186 -7.72 -1.72 -7.92
N PRO A 187 -7.49 -1.99 -9.20
CA PRO A 187 -6.39 -1.39 -9.94
C PRO A 187 -6.72 0.01 -10.42
N TYR A 188 -5.68 0.78 -10.68
CA TYR A 188 -5.80 2.03 -11.42
C TYR A 188 -6.26 1.76 -12.86
N HIS A 189 -7.01 2.69 -13.47
CA HIS A 189 -7.66 2.49 -14.78
C HIS A 189 -6.71 2.03 -15.90
N THR A 190 -5.44 2.44 -15.90
CA THR A 190 -4.46 2.02 -16.91
C THR A 190 -4.17 0.52 -16.90
N TRP A 191 -4.46 -0.17 -15.80
CA TRP A 191 -4.28 -1.61 -15.65
C TRP A 191 -5.59 -2.40 -15.78
N THR A 192 -6.73 -1.71 -15.98
CA THR A 192 -8.05 -2.33 -16.24
C THR A 192 -8.43 -2.37 -17.70
N SER A 193 -7.77 -1.58 -18.52
CA SER A 193 -8.06 -1.47 -19.95
C SER A 193 -7.77 -2.79 -20.66
N GLY A 194 -8.66 -3.20 -21.54
CA GLY A 194 -8.69 -4.52 -22.16
C GLY A 194 -9.54 -5.51 -21.37
N ALA A 195 -9.33 -6.81 -21.57
CA ALA A 195 -10.07 -7.83 -20.84
C ALA A 195 -9.62 -7.85 -19.35
N PRO A 196 -10.54 -7.84 -18.38
CA PRO A 196 -10.19 -7.82 -16.96
C PRO A 196 -9.32 -9.02 -16.50
N THR A 197 -9.30 -10.07 -17.29
CA THR A 197 -8.54 -11.31 -17.05
C THR A 197 -7.24 -11.38 -17.87
N SER A 198 -6.98 -10.40 -18.74
CA SER A 198 -5.77 -10.39 -19.57
C SER A 198 -4.52 -10.16 -18.74
N ASP A 199 -3.48 -10.93 -19.03
CA ASP A 199 -2.13 -10.77 -18.46
C ASP A 199 -1.28 -9.76 -19.26
N THR A 200 -1.86 -9.10 -20.25
CA THR A 200 -1.21 -8.10 -21.12
C THR A 200 -1.81 -6.71 -20.92
N SER A 201 -1.07 -5.69 -21.33
CA SER A 201 -1.52 -4.30 -21.34
C SER A 201 -1.68 -3.79 -22.76
N PRO A 202 -2.75 -3.07 -23.12
CA PRO A 202 -2.88 -2.45 -24.43
C PRO A 202 -1.91 -1.28 -24.62
N TYR A 203 -1.35 -0.73 -23.54
CA TYR A 203 -0.46 0.43 -23.59
C TYR A 203 1.01 0.07 -23.77
N TYR A 204 1.42 -1.19 -23.42
CA TYR A 204 2.82 -1.59 -23.42
C TYR A 204 2.97 -3.06 -23.80
N GLU A 205 3.65 -3.35 -24.89
CA GLU A 205 3.92 -4.71 -25.34
C GLU A 205 4.91 -5.46 -24.41
N SER A 206 5.76 -4.72 -23.67
CA SER A 206 6.74 -5.27 -22.74
C SER A 206 6.19 -5.61 -21.36
N VAL A 207 4.88 -5.42 -21.13
CA VAL A 207 4.27 -5.62 -19.83
C VAL A 207 3.56 -6.96 -19.71
N LYS A 208 3.81 -7.64 -18.59
CA LYS A 208 3.05 -8.80 -18.13
C LYS A 208 2.38 -8.49 -16.79
N LEU A 209 1.09 -8.82 -16.67
CA LEU A 209 0.27 -8.46 -15.52
C LEU A 209 -0.01 -9.71 -14.65
N PHE A 210 0.30 -9.57 -13.37
CA PHE A 210 -0.01 -10.59 -12.35
C PHE A 210 -1.10 -10.05 -11.44
N ARG A 211 -2.36 -10.34 -11.82
CA ARG A 211 -3.54 -9.78 -11.15
C ARG A 211 -3.89 -10.53 -9.89
N GLN A 212 -4.16 -9.78 -8.82
CA GLN A 212 -4.74 -10.30 -7.61
C GLN A 212 -6.17 -10.77 -7.88
N ARG A 213 -6.47 -12.04 -7.60
CA ARG A 213 -7.79 -12.65 -7.81
C ARG A 213 -8.66 -12.61 -6.56
N LYS A 214 -8.05 -12.46 -5.40
CA LYS A 214 -8.71 -12.38 -4.10
C LYS A 214 -8.20 -11.15 -3.37
N TYR A 215 -9.11 -10.29 -2.96
CA TYR A 215 -8.79 -9.10 -2.20
C TYR A 215 -7.94 -9.41 -0.96
N GLY A 216 -6.89 -8.64 -0.74
CA GLY A 216 -5.95 -8.79 0.37
C GLY A 216 -4.98 -9.98 0.27
N SER A 217 -5.06 -10.82 -0.78
CA SER A 217 -4.13 -11.94 -0.96
C SER A 217 -3.18 -11.72 -2.12
N TRP A 218 -1.88 -11.72 -1.84
CA TRP A 218 -0.83 -11.60 -2.84
C TRP A 218 -0.19 -12.94 -3.23
N ASN A 219 -0.56 -14.05 -2.58
CA ASN A 219 0.02 -15.36 -2.83
C ASN A 219 -0.18 -15.84 -4.28
N ASP A 220 -1.43 -15.88 -4.77
CA ASP A 220 -1.71 -16.34 -6.15
C ASP A 220 -0.95 -15.54 -7.22
N PRO A 221 -0.94 -14.20 -7.25
CA PRO A 221 -0.14 -13.47 -8.23
C PRO A 221 1.35 -13.73 -8.10
N TRP A 222 1.89 -13.87 -6.89
CA TRP A 222 3.30 -14.16 -6.70
C TRP A 222 3.68 -15.59 -7.10
N GLN A 223 2.87 -16.60 -6.81
CA GLN A 223 3.11 -17.97 -7.26
C GLN A 223 3.14 -18.05 -8.79
N ARG A 224 2.21 -17.38 -9.47
CA ARG A 224 2.24 -17.29 -10.94
C ARG A 224 3.46 -16.54 -11.44
N LEU A 225 3.92 -15.52 -10.72
CA LEU A 225 5.12 -14.78 -11.05
C LEU A 225 6.37 -15.65 -10.92
N TYR A 226 6.54 -16.39 -9.82
CA TYR A 226 7.68 -17.30 -9.63
C TYR A 226 7.70 -18.37 -10.73
N SER A 227 6.57 -19.02 -11.01
CA SER A 227 6.47 -20.01 -12.08
C SER A 227 6.80 -19.42 -13.46
N ALA A 228 6.42 -18.17 -13.71
CA ALA A 228 6.78 -17.49 -14.94
C ALA A 228 8.28 -17.15 -15.00
N LEU A 229 8.86 -16.73 -13.86
CA LEU A 229 10.28 -16.41 -13.75
C LEU A 229 11.14 -17.64 -14.02
N GLU A 230 10.83 -18.76 -13.38
CA GLU A 230 11.51 -20.04 -13.59
C GLU A 230 11.46 -20.46 -15.06
N LYS A 231 10.29 -20.34 -15.68
CA LYS A 231 10.08 -20.73 -17.08
C LYS A 231 10.76 -19.81 -18.09
N GLU A 232 10.69 -18.48 -17.89
CA GLU A 232 11.18 -17.51 -18.88
C GLU A 232 12.69 -17.31 -18.81
N TYR A 233 13.27 -17.52 -17.63
CA TYR A 233 14.70 -17.36 -17.39
C TYR A 233 15.45 -18.68 -17.15
N ASP A 234 14.79 -19.82 -17.34
CA ASP A 234 15.34 -21.17 -17.16
C ASP A 234 16.01 -21.36 -15.77
N LEU A 235 15.32 -20.85 -14.72
CA LEU A 235 15.82 -20.96 -13.35
C LEU A 235 15.49 -22.32 -12.77
N GLN A 236 16.33 -22.78 -11.83
CA GLN A 236 16.02 -23.97 -11.07
C GLN A 236 14.78 -23.73 -10.19
N HIS A 237 13.86 -24.71 -10.22
CA HIS A 237 12.72 -24.67 -9.32
C HIS A 237 13.19 -24.75 -7.86
N ILE A 238 12.75 -23.81 -7.06
CA ILE A 238 12.99 -23.78 -5.62
C ILE A 238 11.65 -24.03 -4.93
N ASP A 239 11.62 -25.02 -4.05
CA ASP A 239 10.49 -25.19 -3.12
C ASP A 239 10.48 -24.00 -2.15
N LEU A 240 9.90 -22.91 -2.63
CA LEU A 240 9.66 -21.74 -1.80
C LEU A 240 8.73 -22.18 -0.68
N PRO A 241 9.03 -21.80 0.57
CA PRO A 241 8.14 -22.10 1.68
C PRO A 241 6.74 -21.66 1.27
N ASN A 242 5.84 -22.63 1.26
CA ASN A 242 4.46 -22.41 0.82
C ASN A 242 3.94 -21.16 1.50
N ALA A 243 3.76 -20.13 0.72
CA ALA A 243 2.90 -19.02 1.09
C ALA A 243 1.42 -19.44 1.22
N ASP A 244 1.11 -20.72 1.00
CA ASP A 244 -0.10 -21.43 1.42
C ASP A 244 -0.10 -21.73 2.94
N LYS A 245 0.42 -20.84 3.77
CA LYS A 245 -0.27 -20.63 5.03
C LYS A 245 -1.68 -20.22 4.60
N GLU A 246 -2.65 -21.12 4.78
CA GLU A 246 -4.05 -20.75 4.70
C GLU A 246 -4.17 -19.38 5.33
N ASN A 247 -4.62 -18.38 4.55
CA ASN A 247 -4.83 -17.02 5.07
C ASN A 247 -5.83 -17.14 6.20
N LYS A 248 -5.36 -17.53 7.38
CA LYS A 248 -6.19 -17.73 8.55
C LYS A 248 -6.78 -16.38 8.92
N LYS A 249 -8.07 -16.35 8.98
CA LYS A 249 -8.85 -15.16 9.30
C LYS A 249 -9.61 -15.39 10.57
N LEU A 250 -9.62 -14.41 11.45
CA LEU A 250 -10.23 -14.48 12.76
C LEU A 250 -11.36 -13.46 12.89
N ASN A 251 -12.49 -13.85 13.43
CA ASN A 251 -13.62 -12.99 13.79
C ASN A 251 -13.80 -13.04 15.31
N LEU A 252 -13.31 -12.03 16.00
CA LEU A 252 -13.34 -11.88 17.45
C LEU A 252 -14.72 -11.42 17.91
N GLY A 253 -15.27 -12.08 18.93
CA GLY A 253 -16.58 -11.73 19.47
C GLY A 253 -17.67 -11.84 18.40
N CYS A 254 -17.71 -12.96 17.68
CA CYS A 254 -18.55 -13.08 16.48
C CYS A 254 -20.05 -12.93 16.73
N GLY A 255 -20.50 -13.15 17.96
CA GLY A 255 -21.93 -13.10 18.27
C GLY A 255 -22.72 -14.02 17.35
N VAL A 256 -23.78 -13.48 16.77
CA VAL A 256 -24.59 -14.16 15.73
C VAL A 256 -24.03 -13.95 14.31
N ASN A 257 -23.06 -13.03 14.15
CA ASN A 257 -22.53 -12.59 12.86
C ASN A 257 -21.28 -13.39 12.47
N LYS A 258 -21.47 -14.61 12.00
CA LYS A 258 -20.38 -15.46 11.55
C LYS A 258 -19.98 -15.17 10.11
N PHE A 259 -18.69 -15.10 9.87
CA PHE A 259 -18.13 -14.91 8.53
C PHE A 259 -17.62 -16.23 7.95
N LYS A 260 -18.06 -16.54 6.74
CA LYS A 260 -17.57 -17.72 6.01
C LYS A 260 -16.08 -17.58 5.70
N GLY A 261 -15.28 -18.59 6.04
CA GLY A 261 -13.84 -18.58 5.83
C GLY A 261 -13.04 -17.86 6.93
N TYR A 262 -13.69 -17.55 8.06
CA TYR A 262 -13.05 -17.07 9.29
C TYR A 262 -13.22 -18.11 10.39
N LEU A 263 -12.26 -18.15 11.30
CA LEU A 263 -12.45 -18.78 12.60
C LEU A 263 -13.30 -17.81 13.44
N ASN A 264 -14.57 -18.17 13.67
CA ASN A 264 -15.51 -17.33 14.41
C ASN A 264 -15.46 -17.71 15.89
N VAL A 265 -15.09 -16.76 16.75
CA VAL A 265 -14.89 -17.01 18.17
C VAL A 265 -15.76 -16.12 19.03
N ASP A 266 -16.27 -16.68 20.11
CA ASP A 266 -17.08 -15.98 21.11
C ASP A 266 -16.97 -16.71 22.45
N ARG A 267 -17.16 -15.99 23.58
CA ARG A 267 -17.20 -16.60 24.89
C ARG A 267 -18.50 -17.38 25.15
N ASN A 268 -19.56 -17.02 24.45
CA ASN A 268 -20.90 -17.59 24.66
C ASN A 268 -21.13 -18.79 23.75
N SER A 269 -21.06 -20.01 24.31
CA SER A 269 -21.30 -21.25 23.61
C SER A 269 -22.71 -21.41 23.01
N ILE A 270 -23.72 -20.68 23.53
CA ILE A 270 -25.09 -20.70 23.01
C ILE A 270 -25.13 -20.19 21.56
N LEU A 271 -24.25 -19.27 21.22
CA LEU A 271 -24.11 -18.71 19.86
C LEU A 271 -23.44 -19.67 18.88
N LYS A 272 -22.97 -20.81 19.38
CA LYS A 272 -22.30 -21.87 18.59
C LYS A 272 -21.13 -21.31 17.75
N PRO A 273 -20.16 -20.57 18.34
CA PRO A 273 -18.98 -20.16 17.62
C PRO A 273 -18.18 -21.40 17.14
N ASP A 274 -17.24 -21.20 16.20
CA ASP A 274 -16.34 -22.26 15.79
C ASP A 274 -15.41 -22.66 16.94
N GLN A 275 -15.03 -21.70 17.79
CA GLN A 275 -14.28 -21.93 19.03
C GLN A 275 -14.82 -21.02 20.14
N VAL A 276 -15.00 -21.59 21.32
CA VAL A 276 -15.37 -20.84 22.54
C VAL A 276 -14.12 -20.30 23.20
N VAL A 277 -13.96 -18.98 23.23
CA VAL A 277 -12.79 -18.30 23.80
C VAL A 277 -13.23 -17.07 24.58
N ASP A 278 -12.75 -16.91 25.81
CA ASP A 278 -12.87 -15.68 26.55
C ASP A 278 -11.66 -14.78 26.24
N LEU A 279 -11.93 -13.71 25.50
CA LEU A 279 -10.89 -12.77 25.05
C LEU A 279 -10.31 -11.90 26.17
N ASN A 280 -10.89 -11.89 27.36
CA ASN A 280 -10.31 -11.25 28.55
C ASN A 280 -9.22 -12.13 29.20
N THR A 281 -9.17 -13.43 28.84
CA THR A 281 -8.16 -14.34 29.39
C THR A 281 -7.00 -14.49 28.43
N THR A 282 -5.85 -13.97 28.78
CA THR A 282 -4.60 -14.09 28.01
C THR A 282 -3.62 -15.08 28.68
N PRO A 283 -2.74 -15.77 27.92
CA PRO A 283 -2.59 -15.69 26.46
C PRO A 283 -3.71 -16.39 25.70
N TRP A 284 -4.02 -15.90 24.50
CA TRP A 284 -4.98 -16.55 23.61
C TRP A 284 -4.41 -17.86 23.03
N PRO A 285 -5.29 -18.82 22.65
CA PRO A 285 -4.85 -20.18 22.29
C PRO A 285 -4.19 -20.30 20.90
N TRP A 286 -3.95 -19.19 20.22
CA TRP A 286 -3.37 -19.15 18.88
C TRP A 286 -1.89 -18.85 18.91
N GLN A 287 -1.18 -19.27 17.85
CA GLN A 287 0.26 -19.07 17.70
C GLN A 287 0.61 -17.64 17.28
N ASP A 288 1.87 -17.26 17.48
CA ASP A 288 2.40 -16.01 16.95
C ASP A 288 2.32 -16.01 15.42
N ASN A 289 1.94 -14.83 14.84
CA ASN A 289 1.86 -14.64 13.39
C ASN A 289 0.95 -15.67 12.68
N GLU A 290 -0.18 -16.01 13.29
CA GLU A 290 -1.10 -17.03 12.75
C GLU A 290 -2.13 -16.44 11.79
N PHE A 291 -2.54 -15.17 11.97
CA PHE A 291 -3.65 -14.57 11.23
C PHE A 291 -3.20 -13.42 10.33
N THR A 292 -3.71 -13.43 9.10
CA THR A 292 -3.52 -12.35 8.12
C THR A 292 -4.63 -11.30 8.17
N HIS A 293 -5.76 -11.63 8.77
CA HIS A 293 -6.91 -10.74 8.88
C HIS A 293 -7.68 -11.00 10.17
N ILE A 294 -7.89 -9.97 10.95
CA ILE A 294 -8.68 -10.02 12.19
C ILE A 294 -9.84 -9.03 12.07
N VAL A 295 -11.04 -9.52 12.31
CA VAL A 295 -12.23 -8.69 12.43
C VAL A 295 -12.63 -8.60 13.90
N ALA A 296 -12.82 -7.38 14.40
CA ALA A 296 -13.27 -7.09 15.75
C ALA A 296 -14.41 -6.05 15.67
N LYS A 297 -15.66 -6.53 15.62
CA LYS A 297 -16.83 -5.68 15.47
C LYS A 297 -17.62 -5.62 16.76
N ASP A 298 -17.71 -4.42 17.34
CA ASP A 298 -18.47 -4.12 18.55
C ASP A 298 -18.09 -5.09 19.69
N ILE A 299 -16.78 -5.28 19.89
CA ILE A 299 -16.20 -6.18 20.91
C ILE A 299 -15.10 -5.51 21.74
N LEU A 300 -14.22 -4.67 21.15
CA LEU A 300 -13.08 -4.11 21.86
C LEU A 300 -13.48 -3.21 23.03
N GLU A 301 -14.60 -2.52 22.94
CA GLU A 301 -15.17 -1.69 23.99
C GLU A 301 -15.60 -2.48 25.21
N HIS A 302 -15.79 -3.80 25.08
CA HIS A 302 -16.16 -4.72 26.16
C HIS A 302 -14.98 -5.42 26.81
N LEU A 303 -13.75 -5.29 26.25
CA LEU A 303 -12.59 -6.05 26.69
C LEU A 303 -11.68 -5.24 27.62
N GLY A 304 -11.15 -5.93 28.62
CA GLY A 304 -10.25 -5.41 29.65
C GLY A 304 -10.94 -4.42 30.61
N ASP A 305 -11.04 -4.75 31.88
CA ASP A 305 -11.63 -3.86 32.88
C ASP A 305 -10.66 -2.75 33.28
N THR A 306 -9.35 -3.04 33.23
CA THR A 306 -8.26 -2.11 33.52
C THR A 306 -7.52 -1.70 32.25
N GLU A 307 -6.65 -0.69 32.36
CA GLU A 307 -5.74 -0.29 31.29
C GLU A 307 -4.82 -1.43 30.88
N GLU A 308 -4.20 -2.09 31.85
CA GLU A 308 -3.26 -3.20 31.61
C GLU A 308 -3.94 -4.38 30.89
N GLU A 309 -5.15 -4.74 31.29
CA GLU A 309 -5.90 -5.81 30.65
C GLU A 309 -6.24 -5.46 29.19
N PHE A 310 -6.63 -4.22 28.92
CA PHE A 310 -6.88 -3.78 27.55
C PHE A 310 -5.59 -3.79 26.70
N ILE A 311 -4.49 -3.31 27.25
CA ILE A 311 -3.19 -3.37 26.59
C ILE A 311 -2.82 -4.83 26.27
N ASN A 312 -3.09 -5.76 27.19
CA ASN A 312 -2.85 -7.18 26.96
C ASN A 312 -3.72 -7.74 25.79
N VAL A 313 -4.95 -7.29 25.65
CA VAL A 313 -5.79 -7.63 24.47
C VAL A 313 -5.14 -7.14 23.18
N ILE A 314 -4.68 -5.89 23.13
CA ILE A 314 -4.00 -5.35 21.95
C ILE A 314 -2.69 -6.07 21.66
N LYS A 315 -1.92 -6.43 22.70
CA LYS A 315 -0.70 -7.25 22.59
C LYS A 315 -1.00 -8.62 22.00
N GLU A 316 -2.07 -9.28 22.41
CA GLU A 316 -2.47 -10.57 21.86
C GLU A 316 -2.93 -10.45 20.42
N MET A 317 -3.76 -9.46 20.08
CA MET A 317 -4.12 -9.17 18.68
C MET A 317 -2.85 -8.98 17.84
N TYR A 318 -1.90 -8.19 18.35
CA TYR A 318 -0.63 -7.96 17.66
C TYR A 318 0.18 -9.27 17.56
N ARG A 319 0.36 -10.03 18.65
CA ARG A 319 1.13 -11.27 18.69
C ARG A 319 0.67 -12.28 17.67
N ILE A 320 -0.64 -12.53 17.57
CA ILE A 320 -1.23 -13.53 16.68
C ILE A 320 -1.33 -13.06 15.21
N SER A 321 -1.12 -11.77 14.95
CA SER A 321 -1.14 -11.19 13.59
C SER A 321 0.18 -11.42 12.87
N GLU A 322 0.14 -11.73 11.58
CA GLU A 322 1.32 -11.70 10.72
C GLU A 322 1.75 -10.26 10.42
N ASN A 323 2.98 -10.09 9.95
CA ASN A 323 3.40 -8.81 9.38
C ASN A 323 2.53 -8.46 8.17
N GLY A 324 2.03 -7.24 8.11
CA GLY A 324 1.11 -6.79 7.06
C GLY A 324 -0.35 -7.23 7.27
N ALA A 325 -0.67 -7.95 8.36
CA ALA A 325 -2.03 -8.32 8.70
C ALA A 325 -2.94 -7.08 8.81
N ILE A 326 -4.19 -7.26 8.45
CA ILE A 326 -5.21 -6.20 8.53
C ILE A 326 -6.18 -6.50 9.66
N TRP A 327 -6.40 -5.51 10.52
CA TRP A 327 -7.52 -5.51 11.47
C TRP A 327 -8.64 -4.65 10.92
N GLU A 328 -9.82 -5.20 10.82
CA GLU A 328 -11.07 -4.47 10.60
C GLU A 328 -11.74 -4.28 11.96
N VAL A 329 -11.59 -3.10 12.54
CA VAL A 329 -12.13 -2.75 13.86
C VAL A 329 -13.34 -1.86 13.66
N GLN A 330 -14.52 -2.32 14.12
CA GLN A 330 -15.72 -1.51 14.24
C GLN A 330 -16.04 -1.33 15.72
N VAL A 331 -16.29 -0.08 16.13
CA VAL A 331 -16.70 0.27 17.50
C VAL A 331 -17.78 1.34 17.46
N PRO A 332 -18.61 1.46 18.49
CA PRO A 332 -19.55 2.58 18.62
C PRO A 332 -18.82 3.92 18.53
N HIS A 333 -19.37 4.86 17.78
CA HIS A 333 -18.78 6.19 17.70
C HIS A 333 -18.85 6.88 19.06
N TRP A 334 -17.74 7.45 19.53
CA TRP A 334 -17.62 8.02 20.88
C TRP A 334 -18.70 9.07 21.21
N ASN A 335 -19.20 9.81 20.20
CA ASN A 335 -20.22 10.82 20.32
C ASN A 335 -21.59 10.30 19.84
N CYS A 336 -21.93 9.09 20.23
CA CYS A 336 -23.23 8.46 19.96
C CYS A 336 -23.79 7.87 21.24
N ASP A 337 -25.11 7.87 21.37
CA ASP A 337 -25.80 7.32 22.55
C ASP A 337 -25.53 5.82 22.71
N ILE A 338 -25.43 5.08 21.60
CA ILE A 338 -25.09 3.65 21.61
C ILE A 338 -23.77 3.36 22.34
N ALA A 339 -22.80 4.28 22.29
CA ALA A 339 -21.54 4.12 23.02
C ALA A 339 -21.72 4.18 24.57
N LYS A 340 -22.85 4.71 25.04
CA LYS A 340 -23.15 4.94 26.46
C LYS A 340 -24.29 4.05 26.99
N ASP A 341 -25.14 3.52 26.10
CA ASP A 341 -26.34 2.79 26.44
C ASP A 341 -26.06 1.40 27.02
N ASP A 342 -24.98 0.76 26.57
CA ASP A 342 -24.60 -0.57 27.04
C ASP A 342 -23.69 -0.48 28.28
N PRO A 343 -24.20 -0.95 29.47
CA PRO A 343 -23.38 -0.95 30.68
C PRO A 343 -22.17 -1.87 30.62
N GLY A 344 -22.07 -2.72 29.61
CA GLY A 344 -20.91 -3.58 29.35
C GLY A 344 -19.74 -2.85 28.69
N HIS A 345 -19.94 -1.64 28.17
CA HIS A 345 -18.85 -0.86 27.58
C HIS A 345 -17.89 -0.35 28.68
N LYS A 346 -16.65 -0.78 28.60
CA LYS A 346 -15.59 -0.43 29.56
C LYS A 346 -14.91 0.90 29.20
N ARG A 347 -14.85 1.22 27.90
CA ARG A 347 -14.18 2.42 27.37
C ARG A 347 -14.69 2.82 25.99
N SER A 348 -14.45 4.06 25.62
CA SER A 348 -14.59 4.50 24.23
C SER A 348 -13.29 4.22 23.47
N ILE A 349 -13.40 3.51 22.36
CA ILE A 349 -12.29 3.29 21.44
C ILE A 349 -12.39 4.31 20.32
N THR A 350 -11.33 5.06 20.08
CA THR A 350 -11.28 6.09 19.06
C THR A 350 -10.09 5.85 18.09
N ILE A 351 -10.04 6.60 17.02
CA ILE A 351 -8.86 6.62 16.13
C ILE A 351 -7.61 7.01 16.95
N GLY A 352 -7.76 7.98 17.88
CA GLY A 352 -6.69 8.39 18.79
C GLY A 352 -6.19 7.25 19.66
N THR A 353 -7.09 6.39 20.16
CA THR A 353 -6.71 5.21 20.94
C THR A 353 -5.78 4.28 20.15
N MET A 354 -6.10 4.00 18.88
CA MET A 354 -5.28 3.15 18.03
C MET A 354 -3.95 3.81 17.65
N HIS A 355 -3.93 5.14 17.50
CA HIS A 355 -2.71 5.89 17.22
C HIS A 355 -1.66 5.81 18.34
N LEU A 356 -2.05 5.52 19.59
CA LEU A 356 -1.12 5.33 20.71
C LEU A 356 -0.23 4.08 20.55
N PHE A 357 -0.61 3.17 19.65
CA PHE A 357 0.16 1.96 19.33
C PHE A 357 0.91 2.07 17.98
N ASN A 358 1.12 3.30 17.45
CA ASN A 358 1.82 3.56 16.21
C ASN A 358 3.22 4.13 16.51
N GLN A 359 4.27 3.35 16.25
CA GLN A 359 5.66 3.75 16.52
C GLN A 359 6.10 4.96 15.69
N GLN A 360 5.71 5.00 14.41
CA GLN A 360 6.05 6.13 13.53
C GLN A 360 5.50 7.44 14.07
N ARG A 361 4.24 7.45 14.47
CA ARG A 361 3.59 8.63 15.06
C ARG A 361 4.23 9.04 16.38
N GLN A 362 4.56 8.09 17.25
CA GLN A 362 5.24 8.39 18.53
C GLN A 362 6.61 9.03 18.29
N MET A 363 7.38 8.51 17.33
CA MET A 363 8.66 9.09 16.96
C MET A 363 8.53 10.51 16.39
N GLU A 364 7.52 10.77 15.56
CA GLU A 364 7.23 12.10 15.00
C GLU A 364 6.86 13.10 16.12
N ARG A 365 6.02 12.69 17.07
CA ARG A 365 5.63 13.55 18.20
C ARG A 365 6.82 13.83 19.14
N LEU A 366 7.64 12.81 19.40
CA LEU A 366 8.88 13.00 20.15
C LEU A 366 9.76 14.06 19.49
N ARG A 367 9.97 13.96 18.16
CA ARG A 367 10.76 14.95 17.40
C ARG A 367 10.14 16.34 17.43
N ALA A 368 8.81 16.43 17.47
CA ALA A 368 8.09 17.69 17.62
C ALA A 368 8.06 18.22 19.07
N LYS A 369 8.68 17.52 20.02
CA LYS A 369 8.65 17.82 21.47
C LYS A 369 7.22 17.85 22.05
N GLU A 370 6.34 17.02 21.51
CA GLU A 370 4.97 16.83 21.99
C GLU A 370 4.93 15.61 22.91
N SER A 371 4.25 15.73 24.06
CA SER A 371 4.04 14.59 24.98
C SER A 371 2.95 13.65 24.44
N ASP A 372 3.14 12.36 24.61
CA ASP A 372 2.19 11.30 24.31
C ASP A 372 2.39 10.12 25.25
N SER A 373 1.38 9.22 25.31
CA SER A 373 1.56 7.91 25.96
C SER A 373 2.43 7.01 25.08
N LEU A 374 3.40 6.34 25.65
CA LEU A 374 4.45 5.61 24.92
C LEU A 374 4.10 4.13 24.65
N TYR A 375 2.82 3.77 24.57
CA TYR A 375 2.37 2.36 24.49
C TYR A 375 3.00 1.60 23.30
N ALA A 376 3.19 2.22 22.14
CA ALA A 376 3.82 1.56 21.01
C ALA A 376 5.27 1.14 21.33
N MET A 377 6.06 2.03 21.96
CA MET A 377 7.45 1.78 22.30
C MET A 377 7.61 0.92 23.56
N GLU A 378 6.75 1.12 24.57
CA GLU A 378 6.78 0.36 25.81
C GLU A 378 6.46 -1.12 25.61
N HIS A 379 5.50 -1.40 24.72
CA HIS A 379 4.97 -2.74 24.48
C HIS A 379 5.44 -3.38 23.18
N ASP A 380 6.29 -2.70 22.40
CA ASP A 380 6.81 -3.15 21.12
C ASP A 380 5.69 -3.51 20.12
N ILE A 381 4.69 -2.63 20.06
CA ILE A 381 3.54 -2.74 19.14
C ILE A 381 3.68 -1.67 18.07
N ASP A 382 3.48 -2.03 16.82
CA ASP A 382 3.43 -1.07 15.73
C ASP A 382 2.27 -1.36 14.79
N ILE A 383 1.24 -0.52 14.86
CA ILE A 383 0.06 -0.59 14.01
C ILE A 383 -0.21 0.76 13.36
N GLU A 384 -0.85 0.75 12.21
CA GLU A 384 -1.17 1.95 11.45
C GLU A 384 -2.64 1.96 11.02
N VAL A 385 -3.38 2.99 11.41
CA VAL A 385 -4.73 3.22 10.90
C VAL A 385 -4.63 3.72 9.46
N CYS A 386 -5.00 2.87 8.51
CA CYS A 386 -4.88 3.13 7.06
C CYS A 386 -6.13 3.77 6.46
N ASP A 387 -7.30 3.45 7.01
CA ASP A 387 -8.59 3.97 6.53
C ASP A 387 -9.57 4.09 7.68
N VAL A 388 -10.45 5.07 7.60
CA VAL A 388 -11.52 5.31 8.58
C VAL A 388 -12.82 5.60 7.86
N GLN A 389 -13.84 4.82 8.21
CA GLN A 389 -15.19 4.97 7.69
C GLN A 389 -16.17 5.16 8.85
N PHE A 390 -17.27 5.84 8.57
CA PHE A 390 -18.33 6.05 9.54
C PHE A 390 -19.64 5.44 9.07
N LYS A 391 -20.30 4.71 9.95
CA LYS A 391 -21.66 4.27 9.73
C LYS A 391 -22.60 5.35 10.31
N TYR A 392 -23.26 6.08 9.45
CA TYR A 392 -24.11 7.20 9.84
C TYR A 392 -25.49 6.74 10.31
N THR A 393 -26.16 7.58 11.13
CA THR A 393 -27.58 7.40 11.46
C THR A 393 -28.44 7.56 10.20
N GLU A 394 -29.64 7.02 10.22
CA GLU A 394 -30.54 7.02 9.05
C GLU A 394 -30.82 8.45 8.54
N HIS A 395 -31.02 9.39 9.46
CA HIS A 395 -31.19 10.80 9.12
C HIS A 395 -30.02 11.36 8.32
N TRP A 396 -28.78 11.12 8.75
CA TRP A 396 -27.60 11.62 8.06
C TRP A 396 -27.34 10.88 6.76
N GLN A 397 -27.61 9.55 6.70
CA GLN A 397 -27.53 8.80 5.45
C GLN A 397 -28.47 9.35 4.39
N GLN A 398 -29.70 9.74 4.78
CA GLN A 398 -30.66 10.33 3.84
C GLN A 398 -30.15 11.68 3.32
N ARG A 399 -29.65 12.56 4.19
CA ARG A 399 -29.08 13.86 3.77
C ARG A 399 -27.90 13.70 2.82
N ILE A 400 -26.98 12.74 3.08
CA ILE A 400 -25.85 12.42 2.23
C ILE A 400 -26.35 11.95 0.83
N ARG A 401 -27.29 11.01 0.80
CA ARG A 401 -27.85 10.49 -0.46
C ARG A 401 -28.55 11.57 -1.30
N GLN A 402 -29.12 12.56 -0.65
CA GLN A 402 -29.81 13.68 -1.29
C GLN A 402 -28.87 14.84 -1.66
N GLY A 403 -27.58 14.73 -1.39
CA GLY A 403 -26.61 15.80 -1.67
C GLY A 403 -26.83 17.07 -0.83
N GLN A 404 -27.50 16.96 0.34
CA GLN A 404 -27.84 18.06 1.22
C GLN A 404 -26.74 18.44 2.21
N VAL A 405 -25.60 17.78 2.14
CA VAL A 405 -24.48 17.97 3.06
C VAL A 405 -23.17 17.80 2.27
N THR A 406 -22.27 18.75 2.41
CA THR A 406 -20.91 18.66 1.87
C THR A 406 -20.02 17.80 2.76
N GLN A 407 -18.86 17.38 2.25
CA GLN A 407 -17.88 16.63 3.03
C GLN A 407 -17.35 17.44 4.23
N GLU A 408 -17.17 18.74 4.08
CA GLU A 408 -16.72 19.64 5.15
C GLU A 408 -17.78 19.76 6.26
N GLU A 409 -19.06 19.98 5.88
CA GLU A 409 -20.17 20.03 6.83
C GLU A 409 -20.33 18.69 7.56
N LEU A 410 -20.15 17.57 6.86
CA LEU A 410 -20.24 16.24 7.46
C LEU A 410 -19.11 16.01 8.46
N THR A 411 -17.88 16.38 8.11
CA THR A 411 -16.72 16.31 9.00
C THR A 411 -16.92 17.18 10.24
N TYR A 412 -17.43 18.40 10.06
CA TYR A 412 -17.81 19.27 11.18
C TYR A 412 -18.89 18.63 12.06
N ALA A 413 -19.94 18.09 11.46
CA ALA A 413 -21.05 17.48 12.17
C ALA A 413 -20.61 16.27 13.03
N ILE A 414 -19.78 15.38 12.49
CA ILE A 414 -19.26 14.20 13.21
C ILE A 414 -18.52 14.62 14.48
N ASN A 415 -17.75 15.71 14.42
CA ASN A 415 -16.93 16.17 15.53
C ASN A 415 -17.70 16.99 16.58
N HIS A 416 -18.85 17.58 16.21
CA HIS A 416 -19.53 18.56 17.06
C HIS A 416 -20.95 18.17 17.48
N PHE A 417 -21.62 17.28 16.74
CA PHE A 417 -22.99 16.90 17.03
C PHE A 417 -23.09 15.44 17.47
N ASN A 418 -24.00 15.19 18.42
CA ASN A 418 -24.30 13.84 18.88
C ASN A 418 -25.08 13.06 17.80
N ASN A 419 -24.92 11.74 17.76
CA ASN A 419 -25.69 10.83 16.90
C ASN A 419 -25.63 11.14 15.40
N VAL A 420 -24.50 11.65 14.93
CA VAL A 420 -24.21 11.77 13.48
C VAL A 420 -23.75 10.42 12.95
N ALA A 421 -22.73 9.87 13.56
CA ALA A 421 -22.20 8.52 13.27
C ALA A 421 -22.62 7.55 14.37
N LEU A 422 -23.04 6.34 13.98
CA LEU A 422 -23.34 5.23 14.90
C LEU A 422 -22.08 4.48 15.28
N SER A 423 -21.22 4.20 14.29
CA SER A 423 -19.99 3.45 14.49
C SER A 423 -18.83 4.08 13.72
N THR A 424 -17.65 3.90 14.25
CA THR A 424 -16.36 4.14 13.57
C THR A 424 -15.80 2.80 13.14
N ILE A 425 -15.42 2.68 11.86
CA ILE A 425 -14.79 1.50 11.27
C ILE A 425 -13.38 1.90 10.89
N MET A 426 -12.40 1.18 11.40
CA MET A 426 -10.97 1.42 11.15
C MET A 426 -10.36 0.21 10.46
N LEU A 427 -9.64 0.43 9.37
CA LEU A 427 -8.72 -0.54 8.80
C LEU A 427 -7.32 -0.25 9.32
N ILE A 428 -6.74 -1.22 10.00
CA ILE A 428 -5.47 -1.07 10.71
C ILE A 428 -4.49 -2.10 10.17
N GLN A 429 -3.31 -1.66 9.75
CA GLN A 429 -2.22 -2.53 9.31
C GLN A 429 -1.23 -2.79 10.43
N VAL A 430 -0.80 -4.04 10.55
CA VAL A 430 0.24 -4.48 11.49
C VAL A 430 1.61 -4.43 10.86
N HIS A 431 2.59 -3.86 11.55
CA HIS A 431 3.99 -3.80 11.15
C HIS A 431 4.85 -4.65 12.08
N LYS A 432 5.52 -5.69 11.54
CA LYS A 432 6.44 -6.57 12.28
C LYS A 432 7.70 -6.88 11.45
N PRO A 433 8.89 -6.71 12.03
CA PRO A 433 9.12 -6.02 13.32
C PRO A 433 8.59 -4.58 13.26
N GLY A 434 8.41 -3.98 14.45
CA GLY A 434 8.03 -2.56 14.55
C GLY A 434 9.01 -1.66 13.79
N ARG A 435 8.53 -0.52 13.30
CA ARG A 435 9.30 0.41 12.45
C ARG A 435 10.46 1.08 13.17
N PHE A 436 10.40 1.13 14.51
CA PHE A 436 11.46 1.68 15.36
C PHE A 436 11.76 0.75 16.53
N GLY A 437 13.05 0.54 16.81
CA GLY A 437 13.48 -0.16 18.01
C GLY A 437 13.52 0.75 19.25
N LYS A 438 13.38 0.17 20.45
CA LYS A 438 13.52 0.92 21.71
C LYS A 438 14.83 1.73 21.79
N LYS A 439 15.91 1.19 21.24
CA LYS A 439 17.21 1.87 21.21
C LYS A 439 17.15 3.16 20.39
N GLU A 440 16.59 3.11 19.19
CA GLU A 440 16.47 4.30 18.34
C GLU A 440 15.62 5.40 18.98
N PHE A 441 14.60 4.99 19.74
CA PHE A 441 13.74 5.91 20.47
C PHE A 441 14.50 6.56 21.65
N ILE A 442 15.30 5.80 22.39
CA ILE A 442 16.14 6.30 23.47
C ILE A 442 17.21 7.26 22.91
N ASP A 443 17.90 6.87 21.82
CA ASP A 443 18.91 7.70 21.16
C ASP A 443 18.31 9.04 20.71
N GLU A 444 17.06 9.06 20.28
CA GLU A 444 16.36 10.30 19.88
C GLU A 444 16.05 11.20 21.09
N ILE A 445 15.65 10.61 22.23
CA ILE A 445 15.45 11.35 23.49
C ILE A 445 16.77 11.99 23.96
N GLU A 446 17.86 11.24 23.94
CA GLU A 446 19.20 11.72 24.35
C GLU A 446 19.65 12.90 23.46
N LYS A 447 19.52 12.79 22.14
CA LYS A 447 19.83 13.89 21.19
C LYS A 447 19.06 15.17 21.50
N GLN A 448 17.80 15.05 21.92
CA GLN A 448 16.99 16.23 22.25
C GLN A 448 17.41 16.87 23.57
N ASN A 449 17.90 16.08 24.52
CA ASN A 449 18.38 16.57 25.81
C ASN A 449 19.77 17.21 25.69
N ASP A 450 20.64 16.69 24.80
CA ASP A 450 21.98 17.24 24.56
C ASP A 450 21.96 18.54 23.75
N GLY A 451 20.86 18.88 23.13
CA GLY A 451 20.65 20.13 22.36
C GLY A 451 20.07 21.29 23.17
N ILE A 452 19.95 21.16 24.49
CA ILE A 452 19.56 22.19 25.45
C ILE A 452 20.82 22.66 26.20
#